data_64f7de1957c6a6a213f755b69ffbf78a
#
_entry.id   64f7de1957c6a6a213f755b69ffbf78a
#
_cell.length_a   1.000
_cell.length_b   1.000
_cell.length_c   1.000
_cell.angle_alpha   90.00
_cell.angle_beta   90.00
_cell.angle_gamma   90.00
#
_symmetry.space_group_name_H-M   'P 1'
#
loop_
_entity.id
_entity.type
_entity.pdbx_description
1 polymer ?
#
loop_
_entity_poly.entity_id
_entity_poly.type
_entity_poly.pdbx_seq_one_letter_code
_entity_poly.pdbx_strand_id
1 'polypeptide(L)'
;MVRRKGGGKRRREQGQSKASERRAAERTVITPDTPYGECSERLTAFGGLLALVKFLDLIGFQSVFEEQYVHPERVPKLGGYRMVLGMLMLLFIGFQRLGHFAYVRTDAMVCGVLRVGILPAVSTLWRYLTSLGIVQSASL
;
A
#
# COMPACT_ATOMS: atom_id res chain seq x y z
N MET A 1 -27.00 -16.64 -58.81
CA MET A 1 -26.45 -15.30 -58.58
C MET A 1 -26.43 -15.04 -57.09
N VAL A 2 -25.29 -15.29 -56.39
CA VAL A 2 -25.16 -15.22 -54.92
C VAL A 2 -24.39 -13.95 -54.57
N ARG A 3 -25.07 -13.02 -53.90
CA ARG A 3 -24.48 -11.75 -53.42
C ARG A 3 -23.67 -11.99 -52.14
N ARG A 4 -22.34 -11.94 -52.19
CA ARG A 4 -21.46 -11.87 -51.02
C ARG A 4 -21.52 -10.47 -50.39
N LYS A 5 -22.36 -10.30 -49.34
CA LYS A 5 -22.35 -9.12 -48.45
C LYS A 5 -21.76 -9.53 -47.09
N GLY A 6 -20.46 -9.52 -46.93
CA GLY A 6 -19.82 -9.89 -45.65
C GLY A 6 -18.53 -9.14 -45.27
N GLY A 7 -17.93 -8.40 -46.22
CA GLY A 7 -16.60 -7.82 -45.98
C GLY A 7 -16.54 -6.48 -45.24
N GLY A 8 -17.63 -5.70 -45.26
CA GLY A 8 -17.62 -4.34 -44.70
C GLY A 8 -17.73 -4.25 -43.15
N LYS A 9 -18.42 -5.21 -42.54
CA LYS A 9 -18.68 -5.20 -41.10
C LYS A 9 -17.43 -5.52 -40.28
N ARG A 10 -16.70 -6.56 -40.67
CA ARG A 10 -15.44 -6.99 -40.01
C ARG A 10 -14.34 -5.92 -40.09
N ARG A 11 -14.25 -5.17 -41.19
CA ARG A 11 -13.24 -4.12 -41.37
C ARG A 11 -13.53 -2.87 -40.50
N ARG A 12 -14.81 -2.57 -40.26
CA ARG A 12 -15.22 -1.49 -39.33
C ARG A 12 -14.99 -1.86 -37.87
N GLU A 13 -15.25 -3.10 -37.46
CA GLU A 13 -15.03 -3.60 -36.11
C GLU A 13 -13.53 -3.63 -35.75
N GLN A 14 -12.67 -4.07 -36.71
CA GLN A 14 -11.22 -4.03 -36.52
C GLN A 14 -10.65 -2.60 -36.46
N GLY A 15 -11.20 -1.66 -37.20
CA GLY A 15 -10.83 -0.26 -37.16
C GLY A 15 -11.21 0.41 -35.82
N GLN A 16 -12.37 0.07 -35.29
CA GLN A 16 -12.82 0.58 -33.98
C GLN A 16 -12.03 -0.02 -32.83
N SER A 17 -11.68 -1.32 -32.88
CA SER A 17 -10.83 -1.96 -31.87
C SER A 17 -9.44 -1.31 -31.81
N LYS A 18 -8.77 -1.14 -32.96
CA LYS A 18 -7.46 -0.48 -33.02
C LYS A 18 -7.49 0.98 -32.58
N ALA A 19 -8.58 1.70 -32.85
CA ALA A 19 -8.74 3.07 -32.40
C ALA A 19 -8.96 3.17 -30.87
N SER A 20 -9.70 2.21 -30.27
CA SER A 20 -9.89 2.12 -28.83
C SER A 20 -8.61 1.71 -28.09
N GLU A 21 -7.82 0.78 -28.67
CA GLU A 21 -6.52 0.39 -28.13
C GLU A 21 -5.49 1.53 -28.17
N ARG A 22 -5.47 2.32 -29.27
CA ARG A 22 -4.63 3.51 -29.35
C ARG A 22 -5.02 4.56 -28.33
N ARG A 23 -6.33 4.83 -28.14
CA ARG A 23 -6.82 5.77 -27.12
C ARG A 23 -6.54 5.27 -25.69
N ALA A 24 -6.58 3.95 -25.46
CA ALA A 24 -6.21 3.37 -24.17
C ALA A 24 -4.69 3.51 -23.91
N ALA A 25 -3.84 3.30 -24.92
CA ALA A 25 -2.40 3.47 -24.83
C ALA A 25 -2.01 4.95 -24.64
N GLU A 26 -2.67 5.89 -25.33
CA GLU A 26 -2.47 7.34 -25.16
C GLU A 26 -2.86 7.81 -23.74
N ARG A 27 -3.84 7.16 -23.09
CA ARG A 27 -4.23 7.48 -21.71
C ARG A 27 -3.22 7.02 -20.66
N THR A 28 -2.27 6.18 -21.00
CA THR A 28 -1.25 5.66 -20.08
C THR A 28 -0.02 6.58 -20.00
N VAL A 29 0.14 7.50 -20.92
CA VAL A 29 1.25 8.48 -20.92
C VAL A 29 0.76 9.77 -20.28
N ILE A 30 1.32 10.12 -19.12
CA ILE A 30 1.05 11.39 -18.45
C ILE A 30 2.00 12.43 -19.01
N THR A 31 1.44 13.48 -19.61
CA THR A 31 2.16 14.64 -20.14
C THR A 31 1.72 15.90 -19.39
N PRO A 32 2.45 17.03 -19.50
CA PRO A 32 2.01 18.30 -18.89
C PRO A 32 0.61 18.76 -19.34
N ASP A 33 0.18 18.33 -20.53
CA ASP A 33 -1.12 18.69 -21.11
C ASP A 33 -2.23 17.66 -20.78
N THR A 34 -1.91 16.62 -19.99
CA THR A 34 -2.89 15.64 -19.60
C THR A 34 -3.94 16.28 -18.70
N PRO A 35 -5.24 16.26 -19.08
CA PRO A 35 -6.29 16.80 -18.23
C PRO A 35 -6.35 16.03 -16.91
N TYR A 36 -6.35 16.76 -15.82
CA TYR A 36 -6.53 16.21 -14.47
C TYR A 36 -7.83 16.76 -13.89
N GLY A 37 -8.40 15.99 -12.99
CA GLY A 37 -9.64 16.34 -12.31
C GLY A 37 -9.65 15.79 -10.88
N GLU A 38 -10.57 16.27 -10.08
CA GLU A 38 -10.79 15.77 -8.74
C GLU A 38 -11.34 14.34 -8.79
N CYS A 39 -10.80 13.47 -7.94
CA CYS A 39 -11.28 12.12 -7.75
C CYS A 39 -11.91 12.00 -6.36
N SER A 40 -13.14 11.51 -6.29
CA SER A 40 -13.84 11.26 -5.02
C SER A 40 -13.29 10.05 -4.26
N GLU A 41 -12.49 9.21 -4.92
CA GLU A 41 -11.89 8.02 -4.33
C GLU A 41 -10.62 8.38 -3.55
N ARG A 42 -10.40 7.65 -2.46
CA ARG A 42 -9.18 7.79 -1.68
C ARG A 42 -8.05 7.05 -2.39
N LEU A 43 -7.25 7.78 -3.15
CA LEU A 43 -6.07 7.26 -3.81
C LEU A 43 -4.90 7.15 -2.83
N THR A 44 -4.05 6.16 -3.04
CA THR A 44 -2.81 5.97 -2.30
C THR A 44 -1.63 5.89 -3.24
N ALA A 45 -0.53 6.56 -2.89
CA ALA A 45 0.76 6.41 -3.58
C ALA A 45 1.45 5.06 -3.24
N PHE A 46 0.96 4.35 -2.23
CA PHE A 46 1.63 3.20 -1.62
C PHE A 46 0.97 1.86 -1.96
N GLY A 47 0.21 1.77 -3.04
CA GLY A 47 -0.51 0.55 -3.44
C GLY A 47 0.39 -0.69 -3.56
N GLY A 48 1.67 -0.53 -3.91
CA GLY A 48 2.67 -1.60 -3.96
C GLY A 48 2.93 -2.30 -2.62
N LEU A 49 2.66 -1.65 -1.49
CA LEU A 49 2.80 -2.26 -0.16
C LEU A 49 1.82 -3.43 0.07
N LEU A 50 0.72 -3.48 -0.67
CA LEU A 50 -0.24 -4.59 -0.56
C LEU A 50 0.41 -5.93 -0.93
N ALA A 51 1.32 -5.94 -1.90
CA ALA A 51 2.08 -7.13 -2.26
C ALA A 51 2.99 -7.60 -1.12
N LEU A 52 3.67 -6.66 -0.44
CA LEU A 52 4.48 -6.94 0.75
C LEU A 52 3.63 -7.54 1.87
N VAL A 53 2.48 -6.94 2.17
CA VAL A 53 1.60 -7.42 3.24
C VAL A 53 1.09 -8.83 2.93
N LYS A 54 0.64 -9.09 1.70
CA LYS A 54 0.24 -10.43 1.27
C LYS A 54 1.36 -11.45 1.35
N PHE A 55 2.59 -11.06 1.04
CA PHE A 55 3.76 -11.92 1.20
C PHE A 55 4.01 -12.25 2.67
N LEU A 56 3.95 -11.26 3.57
CA LEU A 56 4.10 -11.48 5.01
C LEU A 56 3.02 -12.40 5.58
N ASP A 57 1.78 -12.25 5.11
CA ASP A 57 0.67 -13.14 5.48
C ASP A 57 0.93 -14.57 4.98
N LEU A 58 1.40 -14.73 3.74
CA LEU A 58 1.68 -16.04 3.14
C LEU A 58 2.76 -16.82 3.89
N ILE A 59 3.81 -16.15 4.37
CA ILE A 59 4.87 -16.79 5.17
C ILE A 59 4.51 -16.96 6.65
N GLY A 60 3.30 -16.56 7.07
CA GLY A 60 2.86 -16.65 8.46
C GLY A 60 3.63 -15.74 9.42
N PHE A 61 4.13 -14.59 8.93
CA PHE A 61 4.98 -13.69 9.70
C PHE A 61 4.35 -13.27 11.03
N GLN A 62 3.02 -13.05 11.07
CA GLN A 62 2.33 -12.68 12.30
C GLN A 62 2.48 -13.77 13.38
N SER A 63 2.29 -15.03 13.04
CA SER A 63 2.38 -16.14 13.99
C SER A 63 3.79 -16.28 14.56
N VAL A 64 4.81 -16.22 13.67
CA VAL A 64 6.21 -16.28 14.07
C VAL A 64 6.58 -15.09 14.97
N PHE A 65 6.10 -13.89 14.60
CA PHE A 65 6.33 -12.70 15.40
C PHE A 65 5.70 -12.80 16.80
N GLU A 66 4.45 -13.22 16.90
CA GLU A 66 3.75 -13.33 18.18
C GLU A 66 4.36 -14.41 19.09
N GLU A 67 4.92 -15.47 18.53
CA GLU A 67 5.63 -16.53 19.27
C GLU A 67 6.97 -16.05 19.85
N GLN A 68 7.71 -15.27 19.07
CA GLN A 68 9.06 -14.82 19.45
C GLN A 68 9.08 -13.45 20.15
N TYR A 69 7.97 -12.72 20.09
CA TYR A 69 7.92 -11.35 20.55
C TYR A 69 7.77 -11.28 22.08
N VAL A 70 8.77 -10.70 22.71
CA VAL A 70 8.70 -10.35 24.13
C VAL A 70 7.90 -9.06 24.29
N HIS A 71 6.74 -9.17 24.92
CA HIS A 71 5.87 -8.03 25.15
C HIS A 71 6.50 -7.05 26.11
N PRO A 72 6.61 -5.74 25.74
CA PRO A 72 6.97 -4.71 26.69
C PRO A 72 5.87 -4.54 27.75
N GLU A 73 6.21 -4.05 28.93
CA GLU A 73 5.24 -3.81 30.03
C GLU A 73 4.00 -3.00 29.60
N ARG A 74 4.17 -2.10 28.63
CA ARG A 74 3.08 -1.28 28.08
C ARG A 74 2.86 -1.64 26.62
N VAL A 75 1.88 -2.49 26.37
CA VAL A 75 1.43 -2.78 25.02
C VAL A 75 0.70 -1.56 24.44
N PRO A 76 1.11 -1.01 23.29
CA PRO A 76 0.40 0.07 22.64
C PRO A 76 -1.02 -0.37 22.25
N LYS A 77 -1.97 0.57 22.24
CA LYS A 77 -3.37 0.30 21.85
C LYS A 77 -3.50 -0.37 20.46
N LEU A 78 -2.55 -0.12 19.59
CA LEU A 78 -2.48 -0.71 18.25
C LEU A 78 -2.06 -2.19 18.27
N GLY A 79 -1.41 -2.65 19.34
CA GLY A 79 -0.78 -3.97 19.45
C GLY A 79 0.65 -3.98 18.89
N GLY A 80 1.50 -4.87 19.43
CA GLY A 80 2.92 -4.97 19.06
C GLY A 80 3.12 -5.29 17.58
N TYR A 81 2.45 -6.32 17.08
CA TYR A 81 2.54 -6.73 15.68
C TYR A 81 2.25 -5.58 14.70
N ARG A 82 1.15 -4.86 14.90
CA ARG A 82 0.76 -3.76 14.00
C ARG A 82 1.73 -2.58 14.07
N MET A 83 2.33 -2.33 15.24
CA MET A 83 3.39 -1.32 15.36
C MET A 83 4.61 -1.68 14.53
N VAL A 84 5.06 -2.95 14.63
CA VAL A 84 6.19 -3.45 13.85
C VAL A 84 5.87 -3.50 12.36
N LEU A 85 4.68 -3.98 11.99
CA LEU A 85 4.23 -3.99 10.59
C LEU A 85 4.22 -2.58 9.99
N GLY A 86 3.72 -1.59 10.74
CA GLY A 86 3.75 -0.18 10.32
C GLY A 86 5.18 0.33 10.10
N MET A 87 6.13 -0.03 10.96
CA MET A 87 7.53 0.32 10.78
C MET A 87 8.17 -0.38 9.58
N LEU A 88 7.89 -1.67 9.37
CA LEU A 88 8.35 -2.40 8.19
C LEU A 88 7.85 -1.76 6.89
N MET A 89 6.57 -1.37 6.85
CA MET A 89 6.01 -0.66 5.70
C MET A 89 6.74 0.66 5.44
N LEU A 90 7.07 1.44 6.49
CA LEU A 90 7.83 2.68 6.34
C LEU A 90 9.24 2.43 5.78
N LEU A 91 9.93 1.41 6.27
CA LEU A 91 11.25 1.05 5.76
C LEU A 91 11.16 0.62 4.29
N PHE A 92 10.13 -0.12 3.93
CA PHE A 92 9.91 -0.57 2.55
C PHE A 92 9.59 0.58 1.59
N ILE A 93 8.90 1.61 2.05
CA ILE A 93 8.69 2.87 1.30
C ILE A 93 10.00 3.66 1.13
N GLY A 94 11.03 3.36 1.93
CA GLY A 94 12.30 4.09 1.92
C GLY A 94 12.35 5.26 2.91
N PHE A 95 11.47 5.30 3.89
CA PHE A 95 11.49 6.32 4.93
C PHE A 95 12.61 6.06 5.94
N GLN A 96 13.60 6.94 5.96
CA GLN A 96 14.77 6.82 6.82
C GLN A 96 14.60 7.44 8.22
N ARG A 97 13.52 8.18 8.44
CA ARG A 97 13.27 8.90 9.70
C ARG A 97 11.88 8.61 10.23
N LEU A 98 11.77 8.40 11.53
CA LEU A 98 10.49 8.20 12.22
C LEU A 98 9.49 9.33 11.97
N GLY A 99 9.99 10.57 11.81
CA GLY A 99 9.15 11.72 11.49
C GLY A 99 8.37 11.58 10.20
N HIS A 100 8.88 10.81 9.22
CA HIS A 100 8.18 10.55 7.96
C HIS A 100 6.87 9.78 8.14
N PHE A 101 6.67 9.13 9.29
CA PHE A 101 5.39 8.49 9.62
C PHE A 101 4.21 9.46 9.61
N ALA A 102 4.47 10.74 9.86
CA ALA A 102 3.44 11.77 9.81
C ALA A 102 2.84 11.93 8.39
N TYR A 103 3.62 11.69 7.34
CA TYR A 103 3.16 11.83 5.94
C TYR A 103 2.15 10.76 5.52
N VAL A 104 2.24 9.58 6.10
CA VAL A 104 1.32 8.46 5.80
C VAL A 104 0.22 8.30 6.83
N ARG A 105 0.12 9.23 7.78
CA ARG A 105 -0.75 9.10 8.96
C ARG A 105 -2.22 8.91 8.64
N THR A 106 -2.68 9.44 7.53
CA THR A 106 -4.06 9.36 7.06
C THR A 106 -4.20 8.60 5.74
N ASP A 107 -3.12 7.97 5.27
CA ASP A 107 -3.17 7.21 4.03
C ASP A 107 -4.13 6.03 4.15
N ALA A 108 -5.07 5.92 3.20
CA ALA A 108 -6.16 4.96 3.26
C ALA A 108 -5.69 3.50 3.23
N MET A 109 -4.61 3.22 2.47
CA MET A 109 -4.08 1.88 2.35
C MET A 109 -3.30 1.47 3.61
N VAL A 110 -2.42 2.34 4.11
CA VAL A 110 -1.63 2.08 5.33
C VAL A 110 -2.55 1.93 6.55
N CYS A 111 -3.54 2.82 6.69
CA CYS A 111 -4.55 2.73 7.73
C CYS A 111 -5.40 1.47 7.60
N GLY A 112 -5.79 1.08 6.38
CA GLY A 112 -6.58 -0.11 6.10
C GLY A 112 -5.85 -1.39 6.47
N VAL A 113 -4.58 -1.54 6.10
CA VAL A 113 -3.72 -2.68 6.46
C VAL A 113 -3.60 -2.80 7.98
N LEU A 114 -3.36 -1.70 8.67
CA LEU A 114 -3.24 -1.68 10.13
C LEU A 114 -4.59 -1.67 10.86
N ARG A 115 -5.71 -1.65 10.13
CA ARG A 115 -7.09 -1.63 10.66
C ARG A 115 -7.33 -0.51 11.67
N VAL A 116 -6.91 0.71 11.31
CA VAL A 116 -7.08 1.92 12.11
C VAL A 116 -7.65 3.05 11.26
N GLY A 117 -8.36 3.98 11.88
CA GLY A 117 -8.84 5.18 11.19
C GLY A 117 -7.73 6.21 10.95
N ILE A 118 -6.75 6.24 11.85
CA ILE A 118 -5.59 7.13 11.80
C ILE A 118 -4.42 6.46 12.51
N LEU A 119 -3.21 6.63 11.97
CA LEU A 119 -2.01 6.09 12.58
C LEU A 119 -1.65 6.82 13.88
N PRO A 120 -0.96 6.14 14.81
CA PRO A 120 -0.50 6.75 16.04
C PRO A 120 0.46 7.92 15.77
N ALA A 121 0.62 8.79 16.75
CA ALA A 121 1.60 9.87 16.66
C ALA A 121 3.04 9.32 16.65
N VAL A 122 3.96 10.04 16.04
CA VAL A 122 5.40 9.71 16.01
C VAL A 122 5.96 9.49 17.42
N SER A 123 5.50 10.27 18.40
CA SER A 123 5.89 10.12 19.80
C SER A 123 5.49 8.76 20.40
N THR A 124 4.39 8.17 19.93
CA THR A 124 3.94 6.83 20.36
C THR A 124 4.87 5.76 19.81
N LEU A 125 5.26 5.88 18.54
CA LEU A 125 6.25 5.00 17.91
C LEU A 125 7.60 5.08 18.64
N TRP A 126 8.05 6.30 18.92
CA TRP A 126 9.31 6.50 19.66
C TRP A 126 9.29 5.83 21.01
N ARG A 127 8.24 6.03 21.81
CA ARG A 127 8.09 5.38 23.13
C ARG A 127 8.06 3.86 23.02
N TYR A 128 7.41 3.35 21.99
CA TYR A 128 7.36 1.91 21.75
C TYR A 128 8.75 1.35 21.43
N LEU A 129 9.52 1.97 20.54
CA LEU A 129 10.88 1.56 20.21
C LEU A 129 11.81 1.63 21.44
N THR A 130 11.69 2.69 22.22
CA THR A 130 12.48 2.83 23.47
C THR A 130 12.14 1.73 24.46
N SER A 131 10.87 1.33 24.58
CA SER A 131 10.47 0.23 25.48
C SER A 131 11.02 -1.12 25.05
N LEU A 132 11.18 -1.38 23.74
CA LEU A 132 11.82 -2.60 23.24
C LEU A 132 13.30 -2.67 23.61
N GLY A 133 14.02 -1.56 23.49
CA GLY A 133 15.45 -1.52 23.84
C GLY A 133 15.72 -1.80 25.32
N ILE A 134 14.85 -1.37 26.22
CA ILE A 134 14.96 -1.62 27.66
C ILE A 134 14.75 -3.12 27.96
N VAL A 135 13.76 -3.76 27.31
CA VAL A 135 13.47 -5.18 27.54
C VAL A 135 14.64 -6.07 27.07
N GLN A 136 15.26 -5.76 25.94
CA GLN A 136 16.42 -6.51 25.46
C GLN A 136 17.67 -6.34 26.33
N SER A 137 17.88 -5.17 26.91
CA SER A 137 19.02 -4.95 27.81
C SER A 137 18.88 -5.62 29.18
N ALA A 138 17.65 -5.95 29.59
CA ALA A 138 17.37 -6.64 30.85
C ALA A 138 17.47 -8.18 30.75
N SER A 139 17.54 -8.74 29.50
CA SER A 139 17.63 -10.17 29.23
C SER A 139 19.04 -10.66 28.90
N LEU A 140 20.05 -9.81 28.95
CA LEU A 140 21.48 -10.09 28.85
C LEU A 140 22.16 -10.06 30.22
#